data_b156e30ddf1dc1806ccc9299bbe30c95
#
_entry.id   b156e30ddf1dc1806ccc9299bbe30c95
#
_cell.length_a   1.000
_cell.length_b   1.000
_cell.length_c   1.000
_cell.angle_alpha   90.00
_cell.angle_beta   90.00
_cell.angle_gamma   90.00
#
_symmetry.space_group_name_H-M   'P 1'
#
loop_
_entity.id
_entity.type
_entity.pdbx_description
1 polymer ?
#
loop_
_entity_poly.entity_id
_entity_poly.type
_entity_poly.pdbx_seq_one_letter_code
_entity_poly.pdbx_strand_id
1 'polypeptide(L)'
;MIRITGGTNRSRLLATPNSELTKPTMDKVRAAVFSALGDSVKDAKVLDLFAGSGSYGFEALSRGAATAIFVDKSRDAYNSIKENAKNLGHKNVELIFGDSLAFLSENTRKFSIVFVDPPYKLDVYEAVVETLIKGKMLEENGIIVLESERELNLDNSMFKSVRFYKYGLAKIYIIRN
;
A
#
# COMPACT_ATOMS: atom_id res chain seq x y z
N MET A 1 13.66 -10.57 -6.15
CA MET A 1 13.86 -9.11 -6.31
C MET A 1 12.55 -8.48 -6.78
N ILE A 2 12.11 -7.42 -6.14
CA ILE A 2 10.91 -6.65 -6.48
C ILE A 2 11.34 -5.51 -7.41
N ARG A 3 10.52 -5.23 -8.43
CA ARG A 3 10.82 -4.23 -9.45
C ARG A 3 9.69 -3.22 -9.58
N ILE A 4 10.00 -1.94 -9.69
CA ILE A 4 9.03 -0.91 -10.08
C ILE A 4 8.53 -1.19 -11.49
N THR A 5 7.20 -1.24 -11.67
CA THR A 5 6.58 -1.68 -12.93
C THR A 5 6.21 -0.53 -13.87
N GLY A 6 6.09 0.71 -13.35
CA GLY A 6 5.72 1.87 -14.14
C GLY A 6 6.27 3.19 -13.61
N GLY A 7 6.02 4.27 -14.33
CA GLY A 7 6.42 5.62 -13.96
C GLY A 7 7.90 5.93 -14.15
N THR A 8 8.38 6.97 -13.48
CA THR A 8 9.74 7.54 -13.63
C THR A 8 10.86 6.60 -13.20
N ASN A 9 10.58 5.72 -12.23
CA ASN A 9 11.53 4.72 -11.74
C ASN A 9 11.32 3.32 -12.31
N ARG A 10 10.57 3.19 -13.42
CA ARG A 10 10.31 1.88 -14.04
C ARG A 10 11.59 1.07 -14.21
N SER A 11 11.48 -0.24 -13.95
CA SER A 11 12.56 -1.23 -14.00
C SER A 11 13.62 -1.13 -12.90
N ARG A 12 13.56 -0.12 -12.01
CA ARG A 12 14.46 -0.05 -10.86
C ARG A 12 14.11 -1.17 -9.87
N LEU A 13 15.15 -1.77 -9.29
CA LEU A 13 15.03 -2.82 -8.29
C LEU A 13 14.91 -2.21 -6.89
N LEU A 14 14.07 -2.82 -6.04
CA LEU A 14 13.96 -2.48 -4.63
C LEU A 14 14.78 -3.44 -3.78
N ALA A 15 15.48 -2.89 -2.78
CA ALA A 15 15.99 -3.67 -1.66
C ALA A 15 14.80 -4.25 -0.88
N THR A 16 14.91 -5.51 -0.47
CA THR A 16 13.85 -6.22 0.24
C THR A 16 14.36 -6.67 1.61
N PRO A 17 13.49 -6.69 2.65
CA PRO A 17 13.83 -7.33 3.91
C PRO A 17 14.24 -8.79 3.69
N ASN A 18 15.13 -9.31 4.54
CA ASN A 18 15.61 -10.70 4.42
C ASN A 18 14.50 -11.76 4.54
N SER A 19 13.38 -11.41 5.17
CA SER A 19 12.21 -12.27 5.36
C SER A 19 11.22 -12.24 4.19
N GLU A 20 11.40 -11.37 3.20
CA GLU A 20 10.43 -11.18 2.12
C GLU A 20 10.71 -12.15 0.97
N LEU A 21 9.76 -13.07 0.75
CA LEU A 21 9.78 -13.97 -0.41
C LEU A 21 9.33 -13.21 -1.66
N THR A 22 10.25 -12.99 -2.58
CA THR A 22 9.97 -12.30 -3.83
C THR A 22 9.48 -13.29 -4.89
N LYS A 23 8.23 -13.11 -5.36
CA LYS A 23 7.67 -13.89 -6.47
C LYS A 23 7.42 -12.99 -7.68
N PRO A 24 7.76 -13.39 -8.91
CA PRO A 24 7.47 -12.62 -10.13
C PRO A 24 5.97 -12.30 -10.32
N THR A 25 5.09 -13.10 -9.69
CA THR A 25 3.64 -12.88 -9.69
C THR A 25 3.26 -11.58 -9.02
N MET A 26 3.98 -11.16 -7.96
CA MET A 26 3.72 -9.92 -7.22
C MET A 26 3.89 -8.68 -8.09
N ASP A 27 4.90 -8.64 -8.97
CA ASP A 27 5.08 -7.50 -9.90
C ASP A 27 3.90 -7.37 -10.87
N LYS A 28 3.35 -8.49 -11.37
CA LYS A 28 2.17 -8.50 -12.27
C LYS A 28 0.91 -8.05 -11.54
N VAL A 29 0.72 -8.50 -10.30
CA VAL A 29 -0.42 -8.09 -9.46
C VAL A 29 -0.35 -6.59 -9.21
N ARG A 30 0.80 -6.09 -8.77
CA ARG A 30 0.99 -4.65 -8.52
C ARG A 30 0.77 -3.81 -9.79
N ALA A 31 1.31 -4.23 -10.93
CA ALA A 31 1.06 -3.56 -12.21
C ALA A 31 -0.44 -3.49 -12.54
N ALA A 32 -1.19 -4.57 -12.31
CA ALA A 32 -2.64 -4.60 -12.53
C ALA A 32 -3.40 -3.69 -11.56
N VAL A 33 -3.01 -3.66 -10.28
CA VAL A 33 -3.57 -2.73 -9.28
C VAL A 33 -3.40 -1.29 -9.75
N PHE A 34 -2.19 -0.88 -10.12
CA PHE A 34 -1.94 0.49 -10.57
C PHE A 34 -2.61 0.82 -11.91
N SER A 35 -2.80 -0.17 -12.79
CA SER A 35 -3.63 0.01 -13.99
C SER A 35 -5.09 0.29 -13.64
N ALA A 36 -5.64 -0.39 -12.63
CA ALA A 36 -7.01 -0.17 -12.17
C ALA A 36 -7.19 1.14 -11.39
N LEU A 37 -6.15 1.64 -10.72
CA LEU A 37 -6.14 2.95 -10.05
C LEU A 37 -6.10 4.11 -11.06
N GLY A 38 -5.38 3.94 -12.19
CA GLY A 38 -5.27 4.94 -13.24
C GLY A 38 -4.80 6.30 -12.73
N ASP A 39 -5.50 7.37 -13.14
CA ASP A 39 -5.17 8.76 -12.81
C ASP A 39 -5.34 9.10 -11.32
N SER A 40 -6.01 8.25 -10.53
CA SER A 40 -6.16 8.48 -9.08
C SER A 40 -4.82 8.50 -8.32
N VAL A 41 -3.74 8.02 -8.96
CA VAL A 41 -2.40 7.99 -8.35
C VAL A 41 -1.68 9.34 -8.45
N LYS A 42 -1.98 10.12 -9.48
CA LYS A 42 -1.33 11.40 -9.70
C LYS A 42 -1.68 12.36 -8.56
N ASP A 43 -0.66 13.00 -8.02
CA ASP A 43 -0.74 13.95 -6.90
C ASP A 43 -1.34 13.36 -5.60
N ALA A 44 -1.47 12.02 -5.51
CA ALA A 44 -2.04 11.34 -4.36
C ALA A 44 -1.16 11.43 -3.11
N LYS A 45 -1.80 11.56 -1.94
CA LYS A 45 -1.18 11.33 -0.62
C LYS A 45 -1.39 9.87 -0.27
N VAL A 46 -0.30 9.12 -0.24
CA VAL A 46 -0.31 7.66 -0.10
C VAL A 46 0.09 7.25 1.31
N LEU A 47 -0.63 6.26 1.85
CA LEU A 47 -0.25 5.51 3.04
C LEU A 47 -0.02 4.05 2.65
N ASP A 48 1.17 3.52 2.95
CA ASP A 48 1.55 2.12 2.75
C ASP A 48 1.69 1.45 4.13
N LEU A 49 0.65 0.72 4.53
CA LEU A 49 0.59 0.00 5.79
C LEU A 49 1.16 -1.41 5.62
N PHE A 50 1.92 -1.86 6.61
CA PHE A 50 2.67 -3.12 6.53
C PHE A 50 3.63 -3.11 5.34
N ALA A 51 4.36 -2.01 5.18
CA ALA A 51 5.00 -1.60 3.94
C ALA A 51 6.10 -2.55 3.42
N GLY A 52 6.73 -3.38 4.28
CA GLY A 52 7.77 -4.34 3.88
C GLY A 52 8.92 -3.65 3.15
N SER A 53 9.07 -3.92 1.85
CA SER A 53 10.04 -3.23 0.98
C SER A 53 9.57 -1.84 0.51
N GLY A 54 8.34 -1.44 0.80
CA GLY A 54 7.71 -0.22 0.31
C GLY A 54 7.24 -0.31 -1.14
N SER A 55 7.00 -1.51 -1.64
CA SER A 55 6.77 -1.74 -3.07
C SER A 55 5.55 -1.00 -3.63
N TYR A 56 4.45 -0.90 -2.88
CA TYR A 56 3.26 -0.16 -3.26
C TYR A 56 3.48 1.35 -3.20
N GLY A 57 4.05 1.86 -2.12
CA GLY A 57 4.31 3.29 -1.96
C GLY A 57 5.32 3.83 -2.97
N PHE A 58 6.41 3.10 -3.25
CA PHE A 58 7.38 3.51 -4.27
C PHE A 58 6.84 3.39 -5.69
N GLU A 59 6.01 2.40 -5.98
CA GLU A 59 5.30 2.33 -7.27
C GLU A 59 4.39 3.55 -7.45
N ALA A 60 3.65 3.94 -6.39
CA ALA A 60 2.82 5.14 -6.41
C ALA A 60 3.63 6.41 -6.67
N LEU A 61 4.74 6.61 -5.94
CA LEU A 61 5.65 7.75 -6.14
C LEU A 61 6.22 7.78 -7.55
N SER A 62 6.62 6.62 -8.08
CA SER A 62 7.12 6.49 -9.45
C SER A 62 6.07 6.91 -10.50
N ARG A 63 4.79 6.75 -10.19
CA ARG A 63 3.64 7.10 -11.05
C ARG A 63 3.05 8.47 -10.77
N GLY A 64 3.72 9.28 -9.93
CA GLY A 64 3.37 10.68 -9.72
C GLY A 64 2.57 10.98 -8.46
N ALA A 65 2.53 10.09 -7.47
CA ALA A 65 2.00 10.43 -6.16
C ALA A 65 2.80 11.58 -5.53
N ALA A 66 2.12 12.48 -4.82
CA ALA A 66 2.72 13.64 -4.20
C ALA A 66 3.60 13.26 -3.01
N THR A 67 3.11 12.36 -2.15
CA THR A 67 3.81 11.92 -0.93
C THR A 67 3.50 10.46 -0.63
N ALA A 68 4.39 9.78 0.08
CA ALA A 68 4.12 8.47 0.63
C ALA A 68 4.60 8.36 2.08
N ILE A 69 3.73 7.83 2.95
CA ILE A 69 4.05 7.44 4.32
C ILE A 69 4.11 5.92 4.35
N PHE A 70 5.21 5.40 4.86
CA PHE A 70 5.43 3.97 5.01
C PHE A 70 5.41 3.61 6.49
N VAL A 71 4.62 2.63 6.88
CA VAL A 71 4.52 2.15 8.25
C VAL A 71 4.87 0.67 8.31
N ASP A 72 5.88 0.31 9.07
CA ASP A 72 6.23 -1.08 9.33
C ASP A 72 6.89 -1.23 10.70
N LYS A 73 6.62 -2.33 11.39
CA LYS A 73 7.22 -2.66 12.69
C LYS A 73 8.55 -3.41 12.58
N SER A 74 8.91 -3.88 11.39
CA SER A 74 10.18 -4.58 11.14
C SER A 74 11.31 -3.57 10.92
N ARG A 75 12.42 -3.74 11.66
CA ARG A 75 13.63 -2.94 11.46
C ARG A 75 14.23 -3.15 10.07
N ASP A 76 14.14 -4.38 9.54
CA ASP A 76 14.66 -4.71 8.21
C ASP A 76 13.83 -4.03 7.13
N ALA A 77 12.48 -4.00 7.28
CA ALA A 77 11.59 -3.26 6.40
C ALA A 77 11.92 -1.76 6.42
N TYR A 78 12.03 -1.16 7.60
CA TYR A 78 12.40 0.24 7.76
C TYR A 78 13.72 0.58 7.05
N ASN A 79 14.75 -0.26 7.22
CA ASN A 79 16.06 -0.06 6.59
C ASN A 79 15.97 -0.21 5.07
N SER A 80 15.22 -1.20 4.57
CA SER A 80 15.00 -1.41 3.13
C SER A 80 14.28 -0.23 2.50
N ILE A 81 13.23 0.31 3.14
CA ILE A 81 12.50 1.49 2.65
C ILE A 81 13.42 2.71 2.62
N LYS A 82 14.21 2.93 3.67
CA LYS A 82 15.18 4.04 3.73
C LYS A 82 16.20 3.97 2.60
N GLU A 83 16.75 2.78 2.34
CA GLU A 83 17.66 2.54 1.23
C GLU A 83 16.99 2.79 -0.13
N ASN A 84 15.78 2.28 -0.32
CA ASN A 84 15.00 2.45 -1.54
C ASN A 84 14.68 3.92 -1.80
N ALA A 85 14.26 4.68 -0.80
CA ALA A 85 14.01 6.12 -0.93
C ALA A 85 15.24 6.87 -1.44
N LYS A 86 16.42 6.57 -0.86
CA LYS A 86 17.70 7.15 -1.29
C LYS A 86 18.05 6.75 -2.73
N ASN A 87 17.96 5.45 -3.06
CA ASN A 87 18.37 4.92 -4.36
C ASN A 87 17.46 5.38 -5.50
N LEU A 88 16.16 5.60 -5.20
CA LEU A 88 15.17 6.10 -6.17
C LEU A 88 15.14 7.64 -6.24
N GLY A 89 15.78 8.33 -5.32
CA GLY A 89 15.85 9.79 -5.28
C GLY A 89 14.58 10.48 -4.75
N HIS A 90 13.69 9.73 -4.07
CA HIS A 90 12.49 10.31 -3.49
C HIS A 90 12.79 11.01 -2.16
N LYS A 91 12.40 12.30 -2.06
CA LYS A 91 12.50 13.11 -0.84
C LYS A 91 11.16 13.32 -0.14
N ASN A 92 10.07 13.01 -0.83
CA ASN A 92 8.70 13.19 -0.39
C ASN A 92 8.15 11.92 0.30
N VAL A 93 8.97 11.33 1.15
CA VAL A 93 8.69 10.10 1.91
C VAL A 93 8.78 10.34 3.41
N GLU A 94 7.91 9.71 4.16
CA GLU A 94 7.97 9.63 5.62
C GLU A 94 8.00 8.16 6.03
N LEU A 95 8.92 7.80 6.92
CA LEU A 95 9.09 6.44 7.41
C LEU A 95 8.72 6.37 8.88
N ILE A 96 7.77 5.53 9.22
CA ILE A 96 7.31 5.30 10.58
C ILE A 96 7.68 3.87 10.98
N PHE A 97 8.57 3.76 11.96
CA PHE A 97 8.92 2.49 12.58
C PHE A 97 7.93 2.21 13.72
N GLY A 98 6.95 1.37 13.47
CA GLY A 98 5.89 1.10 14.44
C GLY A 98 4.82 0.13 13.94
N ASP A 99 3.93 -0.23 14.85
CA ASP A 99 2.77 -1.06 14.52
C ASP A 99 1.73 -0.26 13.72
N SER A 100 1.20 -0.87 12.64
CA SER A 100 0.27 -0.20 11.73
C SER A 100 -1.08 0.15 12.38
N LEU A 101 -1.59 -0.68 13.29
CA LEU A 101 -2.84 -0.37 13.99
C LEU A 101 -2.65 0.71 15.04
N ALA A 102 -1.51 0.69 15.75
CA ALA A 102 -1.17 1.76 16.70
C ALA A 102 -1.01 3.10 15.96
N PHE A 103 -0.33 3.12 14.81
CA PHE A 103 -0.24 4.31 13.97
C PHE A 103 -1.62 4.84 13.58
N LEU A 104 -2.53 3.97 13.12
CA LEU A 104 -3.87 4.40 12.74
C LEU A 104 -4.67 4.97 13.93
N SER A 105 -4.52 4.42 15.13
CA SER A 105 -5.25 4.91 16.31
C SER A 105 -4.87 6.33 16.73
N GLU A 106 -3.66 6.78 16.39
CA GLU A 106 -3.14 8.11 16.72
C GLU A 106 -3.17 9.08 15.52
N ASN A 107 -3.46 8.55 14.31
CA ASN A 107 -3.38 9.33 13.09
C ASN A 107 -4.59 10.26 12.90
N THR A 108 -4.32 11.52 12.55
CA THR A 108 -5.34 12.51 12.21
C THR A 108 -5.29 12.97 10.74
N ARG A 109 -4.32 12.47 9.99
CA ARG A 109 -4.11 12.82 8.58
C ARG A 109 -5.06 12.07 7.65
N LYS A 110 -5.36 12.68 6.50
CA LYS A 110 -6.16 12.07 5.45
C LYS A 110 -5.29 11.66 4.27
N PHE A 111 -5.69 10.58 3.60
CA PHE A 111 -4.98 9.97 2.49
C PHE A 111 -5.88 9.83 1.27
N SER A 112 -5.29 10.00 0.09
CA SER A 112 -5.97 9.73 -1.18
C SER A 112 -6.00 8.23 -1.47
N ILE A 113 -4.92 7.51 -1.13
CA ILE A 113 -4.81 6.06 -1.33
C ILE A 113 -4.13 5.43 -0.11
N VAL A 114 -4.73 4.35 0.39
CA VAL A 114 -4.17 3.52 1.46
C VAL A 114 -3.96 2.10 0.93
N PHE A 115 -2.73 1.61 0.96
CA PHE A 115 -2.39 0.21 0.66
C PHE A 115 -2.31 -0.58 1.96
N VAL A 116 -2.87 -1.79 1.95
CA VAL A 116 -2.95 -2.69 3.11
C VAL A 116 -2.59 -4.10 2.65
N ASP A 117 -1.36 -4.51 2.91
CA ASP A 117 -0.81 -5.83 2.56
C ASP A 117 -0.13 -6.46 3.79
N PRO A 118 -0.90 -6.84 4.82
CA PRO A 118 -0.35 -7.41 6.04
C PRO A 118 0.20 -8.83 5.79
N PRO A 119 1.13 -9.31 6.65
CA PRO A 119 1.51 -10.72 6.65
C PRO A 119 0.28 -11.63 6.75
N TYR A 120 0.21 -12.68 5.94
CA TYR A 120 -0.97 -13.56 5.76
C TYR A 120 -1.58 -14.12 7.05
N LYS A 121 -0.77 -14.23 8.11
CA LYS A 121 -1.23 -14.73 9.42
C LYS A 121 -1.97 -13.67 10.25
N LEU A 122 -1.94 -12.40 9.84
CA LEU A 122 -2.62 -11.32 10.53
C LEU A 122 -4.02 -11.14 9.95
N ASP A 123 -5.01 -11.31 10.81
CA ASP A 123 -6.41 -11.06 10.49
C ASP A 123 -6.81 -9.65 10.93
N VAL A 124 -6.40 -8.66 10.15
CA VAL A 124 -6.55 -7.23 10.52
C VAL A 124 -7.29 -6.39 9.48
N TYR A 125 -7.68 -6.97 8.35
CA TYR A 125 -8.24 -6.21 7.22
C TYR A 125 -9.50 -5.44 7.59
N GLU A 126 -10.48 -6.11 8.19
CA GLU A 126 -11.75 -5.52 8.58
C GLU A 126 -11.54 -4.41 9.62
N ALA A 127 -10.68 -4.66 10.62
CA ALA A 127 -10.34 -3.67 11.65
C ALA A 127 -9.63 -2.44 11.07
N VAL A 128 -8.70 -2.61 10.12
CA VAL A 128 -8.03 -1.51 9.42
C VAL A 128 -9.02 -0.68 8.62
N VAL A 129 -9.88 -1.33 7.83
CA VAL A 129 -10.90 -0.65 7.01
C VAL A 129 -11.85 0.14 7.90
N GLU A 130 -12.37 -0.48 8.95
CA GLU A 130 -13.27 0.17 9.91
C GLU A 130 -12.62 1.39 10.57
N THR A 131 -11.36 1.27 10.99
CA THR A 131 -10.61 2.37 11.59
C THR A 131 -10.42 3.53 10.62
N LEU A 132 -10.05 3.24 9.35
CA LEU A 132 -9.90 4.28 8.32
C LEU A 132 -11.20 5.03 8.06
N ILE A 133 -12.32 4.32 7.97
CA ILE A 133 -13.64 4.91 7.70
C ILE A 133 -14.15 5.70 8.89
N LYS A 134 -14.21 5.09 10.10
CA LYS A 134 -14.68 5.74 11.32
C LYS A 134 -13.82 6.94 11.70
N GLY A 135 -12.49 6.83 11.52
CA GLY A 135 -11.53 7.91 11.74
C GLY A 135 -11.55 8.99 10.66
N LYS A 136 -12.35 8.85 9.60
CA LYS A 136 -12.41 9.77 8.45
C LYS A 136 -11.04 10.08 7.87
N MET A 137 -10.19 9.04 7.76
CA MET A 137 -8.79 9.16 7.33
C MET A 137 -8.62 9.11 5.81
N LEU A 138 -9.73 9.13 5.06
CA LEU A 138 -9.70 9.21 3.60
C LEU A 138 -10.09 10.61 3.15
N GLU A 139 -9.44 11.07 2.07
CA GLU A 139 -9.88 12.25 1.33
C GLU A 139 -11.19 11.95 0.59
N GLU A 140 -11.82 12.98 0.02
CA GLU A 140 -12.98 12.78 -0.85
C GLU A 140 -12.60 11.87 -2.04
N ASN A 141 -13.38 10.82 -2.27
CA ASN A 141 -13.09 9.74 -3.21
C ASN A 141 -11.79 8.96 -2.91
N GLY A 142 -11.37 8.93 -1.64
CA GLY A 142 -10.21 8.17 -1.21
C GLY A 142 -10.37 6.67 -1.47
N ILE A 143 -9.26 5.99 -1.67
CA ILE A 143 -9.22 4.59 -2.09
C ILE A 143 -8.47 3.77 -1.05
N ILE A 144 -9.02 2.60 -0.69
CA ILE A 144 -8.30 1.57 0.04
C ILE A 144 -8.03 0.40 -0.91
N VAL A 145 -6.79 -0.05 -0.96
CA VAL A 145 -6.38 -1.24 -1.71
C VAL A 145 -5.96 -2.29 -0.71
N LEU A 146 -6.65 -3.43 -0.68
CA LEU A 146 -6.31 -4.56 0.16
C LEU A 146 -5.74 -5.69 -0.72
N GLU A 147 -4.62 -6.26 -0.32
CA GLU A 147 -4.10 -7.51 -0.87
C GLU A 147 -4.23 -8.63 0.18
N SER A 148 -4.89 -9.73 -0.16
CA SER A 148 -5.17 -10.85 0.73
C SER A 148 -5.08 -12.19 0.01
N GLU A 149 -4.72 -13.27 0.70
CA GLU A 149 -4.84 -14.64 0.18
C GLU A 149 -6.21 -15.27 0.49
N ARG A 150 -6.96 -14.76 1.46
CA ARG A 150 -8.31 -15.19 1.80
C ARG A 150 -9.38 -14.25 1.24
N GLU A 151 -10.60 -14.72 1.13
CA GLU A 151 -11.74 -13.84 0.89
C GLU A 151 -12.07 -13.05 2.14
N LEU A 152 -12.33 -11.74 1.95
CA LEU A 152 -12.65 -10.81 3.03
C LEU A 152 -14.16 -10.60 3.08
N ASN A 153 -14.72 -10.55 4.29
CA ASN A 153 -16.12 -10.24 4.52
C ASN A 153 -16.28 -8.75 4.83
N LEU A 154 -16.33 -7.94 3.76
CA LEU A 154 -16.47 -6.50 3.89
C LEU A 154 -17.95 -6.10 3.86
N ASP A 155 -18.36 -5.20 4.75
CA ASP A 155 -19.67 -4.57 4.68
C ASP A 155 -19.70 -3.55 3.53
N ASN A 156 -20.17 -3.99 2.38
CA ASN A 156 -20.22 -3.17 1.17
C ASN A 156 -21.13 -1.94 1.30
N SER A 157 -22.01 -1.88 2.30
CA SER A 157 -22.90 -0.73 2.54
C SER A 157 -22.13 0.52 3.00
N MET A 158 -20.91 0.33 3.49
CA MET A 158 -20.03 1.42 3.97
C MET A 158 -19.31 2.17 2.84
N PHE A 159 -19.39 1.71 1.59
CA PHE A 159 -18.54 2.20 0.50
C PHE A 159 -19.36 2.58 -0.74
N LYS A 160 -18.84 3.54 -1.52
CA LYS A 160 -19.41 3.87 -2.84
C LYS A 160 -19.27 2.70 -3.82
N SER A 161 -18.12 2.03 -3.80
CA SER A 161 -17.89 0.85 -4.63
C SER A 161 -16.77 -0.04 -4.10
N VAL A 162 -16.89 -1.34 -4.38
CA VAL A 162 -15.83 -2.32 -4.14
C VAL A 162 -15.59 -3.08 -5.45
N ARG A 163 -14.35 -3.06 -5.94
CA ARG A 163 -13.92 -3.91 -7.06
C ARG A 163 -13.05 -5.03 -6.54
N PHE A 164 -13.34 -6.23 -6.98
CA PHE A 164 -12.60 -7.44 -6.62
C PHE A 164 -11.87 -8.02 -7.82
N TYR A 165 -10.61 -8.38 -7.62
CA TYR A 165 -9.78 -9.05 -8.62
C TYR A 165 -9.07 -10.25 -8.00
N LYS A 166 -8.90 -11.33 -8.77
CA LYS A 166 -8.20 -12.54 -8.33
C LYS A 166 -7.03 -12.83 -9.28
N TYR A 167 -5.85 -12.91 -8.72
CA TYR A 167 -4.61 -13.22 -9.43
C TYR A 167 -3.91 -14.40 -8.75
N GLY A 168 -4.25 -15.63 -9.16
CA GLY A 168 -3.77 -16.83 -8.48
C GLY A 168 -4.27 -16.90 -7.04
N LEU A 169 -3.36 -16.88 -6.07
CA LEU A 169 -3.71 -16.83 -4.65
C LEU A 169 -4.05 -15.41 -4.17
N ALA A 170 -3.49 -14.39 -4.81
CA ALA A 170 -3.74 -13.00 -4.41
C ALA A 170 -5.15 -12.55 -4.76
N LYS A 171 -5.83 -11.97 -3.80
CA LYS A 171 -7.16 -11.35 -3.89
C LYS A 171 -7.02 -9.87 -3.59
N ILE A 172 -7.40 -9.04 -4.55
CA ILE A 172 -7.27 -7.60 -4.48
C ILE A 172 -8.66 -6.98 -4.37
N TYR A 173 -8.84 -6.13 -3.36
CA TYR A 173 -10.03 -5.32 -3.18
C TYR A 173 -9.65 -3.86 -3.36
N ILE A 174 -10.30 -3.18 -4.29
CA ILE A 174 -10.18 -1.73 -4.48
C ILE A 174 -11.49 -1.11 -4.03
N ILE A 175 -11.44 -0.45 -2.87
CA ILE A 175 -12.59 0.14 -2.17
C ILE A 175 -12.54 1.64 -2.40
N ARG A 176 -13.63 2.24 -2.85
CA ARG A 176 -13.79 3.70 -2.97
C ARG A 176 -14.79 4.19 -1.93
N ASN A 177 -14.37 5.21 -1.20
CA ASN A 177 -15.19 5.87 -0.19
C ASN A 177 -15.93 7.09 -0.78
#